data_e6dc669a094d471cfc5a7a625cfb5311
#
_entry.id   e6dc669a094d471cfc5a7a625cfb5311
#
_cell.length_a   1.000
_cell.length_b   1.000
_cell.length_c   1.000
_cell.angle_alpha   90.00
_cell.angle_beta   90.00
_cell.angle_gamma   90.00
#
_symmetry.space_group_name_H-M   'P 1'
#
loop_
_entity.id
_entity.type
_entity.pdbx_description
1 polymer ?
#
loop_
_entity_poly.entity_id
_entity_poly.type
_entity_poly.pdbx_seq_one_letter_code
_entity_poly.pdbx_strand_id
1 'polypeptide(L)'
;MPKLFTGAEIVFKALEDQKVEYIFGYPGGAVLPIYDELKNHKSIKHILARHEQGAGHAAEGYARSSVKPGILLVTSGPGATNAVTALTDAYMDSVPLVCISGPVSYTHLTLPTIYSV
;
A
#
# COMPACT_ATOMS: atom_id res chain seq x y z
N MET A 1 9.76 17.75 25.12
CA MET A 1 8.76 18.03 24.08
C MET A 1 8.28 16.70 23.48
N PRO A 2 7.00 16.53 23.23
CA PRO A 2 6.55 15.34 22.54
C PRO A 2 7.21 15.26 21.15
N LYS A 3 7.70 14.09 20.77
CA LYS A 3 8.28 13.87 19.45
C LYS A 3 7.15 13.91 18.42
N LEU A 4 7.21 14.86 17.49
CA LEU A 4 6.29 14.91 16.35
C LEU A 4 6.77 13.91 15.31
N PHE A 5 5.86 13.07 14.83
CA PHE A 5 6.09 12.11 13.76
C PHE A 5 5.48 12.62 12.46
N THR A 6 6.14 12.36 11.35
CA THR A 6 5.55 12.54 10.03
C THR A 6 4.53 11.44 9.75
N GLY A 7 3.63 11.66 8.77
CA GLY A 7 2.70 10.62 8.35
C GLY A 7 3.40 9.35 7.84
N ALA A 8 4.53 9.48 7.16
CA ALA A 8 5.33 8.36 6.68
C ALA A 8 5.92 7.55 7.86
N GLU A 9 6.49 8.21 8.86
CA GLU A 9 6.97 7.55 10.08
C GLU A 9 5.85 6.81 10.80
N ILE A 10 4.64 7.41 10.86
CA ILE A 10 3.48 6.77 11.51
C ILE A 10 3.07 5.50 10.77
N VAL A 11 3.03 5.52 9.42
CA VAL A 11 2.73 4.34 8.60
C VAL A 11 3.70 3.21 8.91
N PHE A 12 5.01 3.47 8.89
CA PHE A 12 6.00 2.43 9.15
C PHE A 12 5.97 1.92 10.59
N LYS A 13 5.78 2.80 11.56
CA LYS A 13 5.60 2.37 12.95
C LYS A 13 4.39 1.44 13.12
N ALA A 14 3.27 1.77 12.49
CA ALA A 14 2.10 0.93 12.51
C ALA A 14 2.35 -0.44 11.86
N LEU A 15 3.07 -0.48 10.73
CA LEU A 15 3.44 -1.73 10.07
C LEU A 15 4.40 -2.58 10.92
N GLU A 16 5.38 -1.96 11.58
CA GLU A 16 6.29 -2.63 12.50
C GLU A 16 5.57 -3.18 13.74
N ASP A 17 4.65 -2.40 14.33
CA ASP A 17 3.83 -2.84 15.46
C ASP A 17 2.97 -4.06 15.09
N GLN A 18 2.52 -4.15 13.84
CA GLN A 18 1.81 -5.31 13.29
C GLN A 18 2.75 -6.43 12.80
N LYS A 19 4.07 -6.30 13.01
CA LYS A 19 5.08 -7.28 12.61
C LYS A 19 5.08 -7.61 11.11
N VAL A 20 4.83 -6.60 10.29
CA VAL A 20 4.91 -6.71 8.84
C VAL A 20 6.36 -6.92 8.43
N GLU A 21 6.61 -7.93 7.62
CA GLU A 21 7.97 -8.29 7.14
C GLU A 21 8.19 -7.86 5.68
N TYR A 22 7.13 -7.82 4.88
CA TYR A 22 7.22 -7.55 3.44
C TYR A 22 6.18 -6.54 3.00
N ILE A 23 6.61 -5.63 2.13
CA ILE A 23 5.76 -4.72 1.36
C ILE A 23 6.02 -5.00 -0.12
N PHE A 24 4.96 -5.22 -0.88
CA PHE A 24 5.01 -5.37 -2.33
C PHE A 24 4.57 -4.07 -2.98
N GLY A 25 5.24 -3.63 -4.02
CA GLY A 25 4.80 -2.38 -4.63
C GLY A 25 5.66 -1.88 -5.78
N TYR A 26 5.27 -0.72 -6.26
CA TYR A 26 5.97 0.04 -7.28
C TYR A 26 5.94 1.53 -6.91
N PRO A 27 7.11 2.21 -6.85
CA PRO A 27 7.19 3.60 -6.42
C PRO A 27 6.58 4.56 -7.43
N GLY A 28 6.12 5.70 -6.93
CA GLY A 28 5.64 6.81 -7.75
C GLY A 28 5.51 8.08 -6.93
N GLY A 29 5.28 9.20 -7.60
CA GLY A 29 5.40 10.54 -7.02
C GLY A 29 4.64 10.77 -5.72
N ALA A 30 3.40 10.30 -5.63
CA ALA A 30 2.54 10.56 -4.47
C ALA A 30 2.94 9.77 -3.21
N VAL A 31 3.77 8.75 -3.33
CA VAL A 31 4.25 7.91 -2.21
C VAL A 31 5.75 8.03 -1.94
N LEU A 32 6.43 8.97 -2.61
CA LEU A 32 7.87 9.19 -2.39
C LEU A 32 8.23 9.43 -0.92
N PRO A 33 7.47 10.20 -0.13
CA PRO A 33 7.79 10.37 1.29
C PRO A 33 7.75 9.06 2.08
N ILE A 34 6.85 8.12 1.70
CA ILE A 34 6.77 6.79 2.31
C ILE A 34 7.98 5.96 1.89
N TYR A 35 8.34 5.96 0.60
CA TYR A 35 9.54 5.26 0.12
C TYR A 35 10.84 5.80 0.70
N ASP A 36 10.91 7.10 0.94
CA ASP A 36 12.07 7.72 1.60
C ASP A 36 12.21 7.23 3.05
N GLU A 37 11.11 7.06 3.76
CA GLU A 37 11.12 6.59 5.14
C GLU A 37 11.49 5.10 5.23
N LEU A 38 11.18 4.29 4.23
CA LEU A 38 11.47 2.86 4.19
C LEU A 38 12.94 2.54 4.50
N LYS A 39 13.88 3.40 4.10
CA LYS A 39 15.33 3.22 4.38
C LYS A 39 15.67 3.17 5.87
N ASN A 40 14.82 3.75 6.72
CA ASN A 40 15.01 3.80 8.16
C ASN A 40 14.45 2.55 8.86
N HIS A 41 13.65 1.74 8.17
CA HIS A 41 12.92 0.57 8.69
C HIS A 41 13.44 -0.75 8.09
N LYS A 42 14.63 -1.17 8.50
CA LYS A 42 15.34 -2.36 7.97
C LYS A 42 14.65 -3.68 8.27
N SER A 43 13.71 -3.71 9.21
CA SER A 43 12.89 -4.86 9.54
C SER A 43 11.89 -5.22 8.44
N ILE A 44 11.51 -4.23 7.62
CA ILE A 44 10.55 -4.39 6.54
C ILE A 44 11.29 -4.44 5.20
N LYS A 45 11.08 -5.50 4.44
CA LYS A 45 11.66 -5.68 3.11
C LYS A 45 10.67 -5.27 2.03
N HIS A 46 11.12 -4.44 1.11
CA HIS A 46 10.33 -4.06 -0.06
C HIS A 46 10.61 -5.02 -1.23
N ILE A 47 9.57 -5.59 -1.79
CA ILE A 47 9.61 -6.41 -3.00
C ILE A 47 9.13 -5.55 -4.15
N LEU A 48 10.08 -5.09 -4.96
CA LEU A 48 9.81 -4.26 -6.12
C LEU A 48 9.24 -5.10 -7.26
N ALA A 49 8.04 -4.78 -7.70
CA ALA A 49 7.47 -5.31 -8.93
C ALA A 49 7.61 -4.29 -10.07
N ARG A 50 7.43 -4.73 -11.31
CA ARG A 50 7.46 -3.84 -12.49
C ARG A 50 6.08 -3.37 -12.93
N HIS A 51 5.04 -3.84 -12.26
CA HIS A 51 3.66 -3.45 -12.48
C HIS A 51 2.87 -3.67 -11.19
N GLU A 52 1.96 -2.78 -10.87
CA GLU A 52 1.21 -2.78 -9.61
C GLU A 52 0.28 -3.99 -9.49
N GLN A 53 -0.30 -4.47 -10.59
CA GLN A 53 -1.10 -5.68 -10.60
C GLN A 53 -0.25 -6.89 -10.17
N GLY A 54 0.96 -7.02 -10.71
CA GLY A 54 1.89 -8.07 -10.29
C GLY A 54 2.29 -7.97 -8.82
N ALA A 55 2.49 -6.74 -8.32
CA ALA A 55 2.75 -6.50 -6.91
C ALA A 55 1.56 -6.93 -6.03
N GLY A 56 0.33 -6.60 -6.46
CA GLY A 56 -0.89 -6.96 -5.76
C GLY A 56 -1.09 -8.47 -5.68
N HIS A 57 -0.96 -9.18 -6.80
CA HIS A 57 -1.04 -10.64 -6.80
C HIS A 57 0.08 -11.31 -6.02
N ALA A 58 1.29 -10.72 -6.00
CA ALA A 58 2.37 -11.22 -5.15
C ALA A 58 2.06 -11.05 -3.65
N ALA A 59 1.49 -9.89 -3.26
CA ALA A 59 1.04 -9.66 -1.89
C ALA A 59 -0.10 -10.61 -1.49
N GLU A 60 -1.02 -10.86 -2.41
CA GLU A 60 -2.11 -11.83 -2.22
C GLU A 60 -1.56 -13.25 -2.06
N GLY A 61 -0.66 -13.69 -2.94
CA GLY A 61 0.00 -14.99 -2.84
C GLY A 61 0.77 -15.17 -1.52
N TYR A 62 1.44 -14.10 -1.06
CA TYR A 62 2.05 -14.08 0.26
C TYR A 62 1.03 -14.27 1.38
N ALA A 63 -0.09 -13.57 1.32
CA ALA A 63 -1.14 -13.69 2.32
C ALA A 63 -1.74 -15.09 2.36
N ARG A 64 -1.99 -15.71 1.20
CA ARG A 64 -2.48 -17.09 1.10
C ARG A 64 -1.52 -18.12 1.69
N SER A 65 -0.21 -17.92 1.51
CA SER A 65 0.80 -18.88 1.94
C SER A 65 1.28 -18.69 3.38
N SER A 66 1.30 -17.46 3.88
CA SER A 66 1.84 -17.13 5.20
C SER A 66 0.79 -17.00 6.30
N VAL A 67 -0.49 -16.94 5.94
CA VAL A 67 -1.61 -16.63 6.85
C VAL A 67 -1.45 -15.25 7.53
N LYS A 68 -0.69 -14.34 6.89
CA LYS A 68 -0.48 -12.96 7.31
C LYS A 68 -1.06 -12.02 6.25
N PRO A 69 -1.52 -10.82 6.60
CA PRO A 69 -1.95 -9.85 5.59
C PRO A 69 -0.84 -9.51 4.60
N GLY A 70 -1.18 -9.48 3.31
CA GLY A 70 -0.31 -8.93 2.28
C GLY A 70 -0.37 -7.40 2.32
N ILE A 71 0.78 -6.74 2.15
CA ILE A 71 0.84 -5.27 2.12
C ILE A 71 1.25 -4.82 0.73
N LEU A 72 0.39 -4.04 0.09
CA LEU A 72 0.61 -3.46 -1.23
C LEU A 72 0.79 -1.95 -1.10
N LEU A 73 1.88 -1.41 -1.64
CA LEU A 73 2.17 0.03 -1.66
C LEU A 73 2.26 0.50 -3.10
N VAL A 74 1.35 1.38 -3.50
CA VAL A 74 1.25 1.91 -4.86
C VAL A 74 1.05 3.42 -4.86
N THR A 75 1.41 4.06 -5.97
CA THR A 75 1.16 5.49 -6.13
C THR A 75 -0.29 5.78 -6.51
N SER A 76 -0.63 7.05 -6.61
CA SER A 76 -1.92 7.53 -7.10
C SER A 76 -2.12 7.27 -8.60
N GLY A 77 -3.32 7.54 -9.10
CA GLY A 77 -3.65 7.43 -10.52
C GLY A 77 -3.48 6.00 -11.04
N PRO A 78 -2.63 5.78 -12.06
CA PRO A 78 -2.43 4.45 -12.63
C PRO A 78 -1.89 3.44 -11.62
N GLY A 79 -1.15 3.87 -10.60
CA GLY A 79 -0.72 2.99 -9.52
C GLY A 79 -1.89 2.34 -8.78
N ALA A 80 -2.87 3.15 -8.39
CA ALA A 80 -4.07 2.67 -7.73
C ALA A 80 -4.97 1.87 -8.69
N THR A 81 -5.20 2.36 -9.91
CA THR A 81 -6.07 1.67 -10.88
C THR A 81 -5.49 0.36 -11.38
N ASN A 82 -4.18 0.24 -11.52
CA ASN A 82 -3.50 -1.01 -11.87
C ASN A 82 -3.57 -2.07 -10.75
N ALA A 83 -3.87 -1.67 -9.52
CA ALA A 83 -4.04 -2.58 -8.39
C ALA A 83 -5.45 -3.20 -8.31
N VAL A 84 -6.43 -2.67 -9.03
CA VAL A 84 -7.86 -3.02 -8.89
C VAL A 84 -8.12 -4.52 -9.09
N THR A 85 -7.50 -5.15 -10.09
CA THR A 85 -7.70 -6.59 -10.34
C THR A 85 -7.27 -7.43 -9.14
N ALA A 86 -6.07 -7.17 -8.60
CA ALA A 86 -5.58 -7.92 -7.44
C ALA A 86 -6.41 -7.65 -6.17
N LEU A 87 -6.87 -6.41 -5.98
CA LEU A 87 -7.76 -6.08 -4.87
C LEU A 87 -9.11 -6.77 -4.99
N THR A 88 -9.65 -6.85 -6.19
CA THR A 88 -10.93 -7.54 -6.45
C THR A 88 -10.80 -9.04 -6.21
N ASP A 89 -9.71 -9.63 -6.69
CA ASP A 89 -9.42 -11.06 -6.51
C ASP A 89 -9.29 -11.41 -5.01
N ALA A 90 -8.46 -10.66 -4.30
CA ALA A 90 -8.32 -10.82 -2.85
C ALA A 90 -9.64 -10.63 -2.10
N TYR A 91 -10.46 -9.66 -2.51
CA TYR A 91 -11.77 -9.41 -1.90
C TYR A 91 -12.74 -10.58 -2.14
N MET A 92 -12.85 -11.08 -3.36
CA MET A 92 -13.73 -12.18 -3.72
C MET A 92 -13.37 -13.48 -3.01
N ASP A 93 -12.08 -13.71 -2.78
CA ASP A 93 -11.58 -14.93 -2.14
C ASP A 93 -11.34 -14.74 -0.61
N SER A 94 -11.73 -13.59 -0.05
CA SER A 94 -11.54 -13.28 1.37
C SER A 94 -10.07 -13.39 1.83
N VAL A 95 -9.13 -13.00 0.96
CA VAL A 95 -7.70 -12.95 1.27
C VAL A 95 -7.35 -11.62 1.93
N PRO A 96 -6.69 -11.61 3.09
CA PRO A 96 -6.35 -10.37 3.78
C PRO A 96 -5.27 -9.59 3.02
N LEU A 97 -5.65 -8.48 2.43
CA LEU A 97 -4.76 -7.58 1.68
C LEU A 97 -4.99 -6.14 2.12
N VAL A 98 -3.93 -5.44 2.48
CA VAL A 98 -3.94 -4.01 2.80
C VAL A 98 -3.25 -3.27 1.67
N CYS A 99 -3.99 -2.39 1.00
CA CYS A 99 -3.43 -1.52 -0.04
C CYS A 99 -3.26 -0.10 0.48
N ILE A 100 -2.03 0.39 0.45
CA ILE A 100 -1.68 1.78 0.75
C ILE A 100 -1.44 2.49 -0.57
N SER A 101 -2.30 3.44 -0.90
CA SER A 101 -2.22 4.22 -2.14
C SER A 101 -2.01 5.70 -1.85
N GLY A 102 -1.18 6.35 -2.66
CA GLY A 102 -1.07 7.81 -2.64
C GLY A 102 -2.36 8.46 -3.13
N PRO A 103 -2.81 9.58 -2.53
CA PRO A 103 -3.99 10.29 -3.01
C PRO A 103 -3.69 11.11 -4.27
N VAL A 104 -4.70 11.27 -5.13
CA VAL A 104 -4.76 12.37 -6.09
C VAL A 104 -5.55 13.48 -5.42
N SER A 105 -4.88 14.55 -5.05
CA SER A 105 -5.31 15.48 -4.01
C SER A 105 -6.74 16.00 -4.13
N TYR A 106 -7.21 16.31 -5.31
CA TYR A 106 -8.56 16.86 -5.48
C TYR A 106 -9.57 15.81 -5.98
N THR A 107 -9.26 15.15 -7.07
CA THR A 107 -10.19 14.20 -7.71
C THR A 107 -10.47 12.97 -6.86
N HIS A 108 -9.49 12.53 -6.07
CA HIS A 108 -9.64 11.36 -5.20
C HIS A 108 -10.60 11.60 -4.03
N LEU A 109 -10.60 12.83 -3.50
CA LEU A 109 -11.41 13.19 -2.34
C LEU A 109 -12.83 13.64 -2.71
N THR A 110 -13.07 14.01 -3.96
CA THR A 110 -14.36 14.57 -4.38
C THR A 110 -15.22 13.61 -5.21
N LEU A 111 -14.65 12.54 -5.75
CA LEU A 111 -15.41 11.54 -6.50
C LEU A 111 -16.66 11.02 -5.76
N PRO A 112 -16.61 10.68 -4.47
CA PRO A 112 -17.82 10.25 -3.75
C PRO A 112 -18.92 11.31 -3.66
N THR A 113 -18.57 12.58 -3.75
CA THR A 113 -19.56 13.67 -3.66
C THR A 113 -20.22 14.00 -4.99
N ILE A 114 -19.65 13.57 -6.10
CA ILE A 114 -20.20 13.79 -7.44
C ILE A 114 -21.41 12.88 -7.71
N TYR A 115 -21.48 11.74 -7.06
CA TYR A 115 -22.54 10.75 -7.26
C TYR A 115 -23.70 10.86 -6.27
N SER A 116 -23.68 11.84 -5.41
CA SER A 116 -24.78 12.13 -4.47
C SER A 116 -25.85 13.07 -5.04
N VAL A 117 -25.82 13.30 -6.34
CA VAL A 117 -26.79 14.17 -7.04
C VAL A 117 -27.82 13.32 -7.77
#